data_8f5015cf1c3d9cb3c90985cd0ae3876b
#
_entry.id   8f5015cf1c3d9cb3c90985cd0ae3876b
#
_cell.length_a   1.000
_cell.length_b   1.000
_cell.length_c   1.000
_cell.angle_alpha   90.00
_cell.angle_beta   90.00
_cell.angle_gamma   90.00
#
_symmetry.space_group_name_H-M   'P 1'
#
loop_
_entity.id
_entity.type
_entity.pdbx_description
1 polymer ?
#
loop_
_entity_poly.entity_id
_entity_poly.type
_entity_poly.pdbx_seq_one_letter_code
_entity_poly.pdbx_strand_id
1 'polypeptide(L)'
;DAAHVHGRDGYGDVDLPPPSRQAEAEHAALAILRLSHEHAGELMLVMLGPLTNLALALKLDPTLPERIKRIVVMGGAVTCHGNITPAAEFNIAFDPEAAHVVFTSFKHLLVSDWEATVAHGLPLQDAEKWLQADSDRARFYELISRKTRGLSEDSKGGRWYTADAVAMAWALNPEGQLRVESRPLNVELNGTFSRGATIVDWNRQTGQPDNCDLLMAYDQQRFEALVRQALGAD
;
A
#
# COMPACT_ATOMS: atom_id res chain seq x y z
N ASP A 1 4.44 14.99 -6.25
CA ASP A 1 4.10 14.79 -4.85
C ASP A 1 2.60 14.60 -4.69
N ALA A 2 2.15 14.17 -3.51
CA ALA A 2 0.74 13.93 -3.20
C ALA A 2 0.12 15.05 -2.33
N ALA A 3 0.66 16.26 -2.36
CA ALA A 3 0.20 17.37 -1.51
C ALA A 3 -1.28 17.75 -1.74
N HIS A 4 -1.80 17.51 -2.94
CA HIS A 4 -3.21 17.75 -3.25
C HIS A 4 -4.15 16.79 -2.50
N VAL A 5 -3.65 15.62 -2.09
CA VAL A 5 -4.41 14.61 -1.32
C VAL A 5 -4.11 14.72 0.18
N HIS A 6 -2.82 14.71 0.55
CA HIS A 6 -2.37 14.56 1.94
C HIS A 6 -1.90 15.87 2.60
N GLY A 7 -2.00 17.01 1.93
CA GLY A 7 -1.44 18.28 2.42
C GLY A 7 0.06 18.40 2.13
N ARG A 8 0.60 19.63 2.29
CA ARG A 8 2.02 19.91 2.05
C ARG A 8 2.93 19.27 3.10
N ASP A 9 2.42 19.06 4.30
CA ASP A 9 3.10 18.40 5.42
C ASP A 9 2.91 16.85 5.40
N GLY A 10 2.07 16.32 4.51
CA GLY A 10 1.71 14.91 4.45
C GLY A 10 0.68 14.46 5.51
N TYR A 11 0.23 15.37 6.36
CA TYR A 11 -0.71 15.11 7.46
C TYR A 11 -1.99 15.96 7.39
N GLY A 12 -2.38 16.38 6.19
CA GLY A 12 -3.61 17.14 5.99
C GLY A 12 -3.49 18.64 6.25
N ASP A 13 -2.28 19.17 6.30
CA ASP A 13 -1.98 20.57 6.64
C ASP A 13 -2.48 20.97 8.06
N VAL A 14 -2.31 20.07 9.03
CA VAL A 14 -2.67 20.29 10.43
C VAL A 14 -1.44 20.67 11.26
N ASP A 15 -1.62 21.57 12.22
CA ASP A 15 -0.56 21.99 13.14
C ASP A 15 -0.28 20.90 14.18
N LEU A 16 0.55 19.94 13.82
CA LEU A 16 1.05 18.94 14.76
C LEU A 16 2.20 19.52 15.60
N PRO A 17 2.29 19.17 16.89
CA PRO A 17 3.44 19.57 17.68
C PRO A 17 4.73 19.00 17.08
N PRO A 18 5.88 19.70 17.21
CA PRO A 18 7.13 19.21 16.70
C PRO A 18 7.47 17.84 17.33
N PRO A 19 8.03 16.91 16.57
CA PRO A 19 8.36 15.57 17.08
C PRO A 19 9.40 15.67 18.19
N SER A 20 9.22 14.86 19.24
CA SER A 20 10.19 14.77 20.35
C SER A 20 11.46 13.99 19.98
N ARG A 21 11.43 13.23 18.88
CA ARG A 21 12.55 12.43 18.37
C ARG A 21 13.00 12.94 17.01
N GLN A 22 14.29 12.82 16.72
CA GLN A 22 14.85 13.04 15.40
C GLN A 22 14.74 11.78 14.55
N ALA A 23 14.79 11.95 13.22
CA ALA A 23 14.96 10.82 12.31
C ALA A 23 16.29 10.10 12.61
N GLU A 24 16.29 8.77 12.51
CA GLU A 24 17.50 7.98 12.67
C GLU A 24 18.52 8.32 11.56
N ALA A 25 19.80 8.27 11.89
CA ALA A 25 20.87 8.53 10.92
C ALA A 25 21.03 7.41 9.88
N GLU A 26 20.56 6.21 10.20
CA GLU A 26 20.63 5.05 9.32
C GLU A 26 19.65 5.21 8.15
N HIS A 27 20.14 5.05 6.92
CA HIS A 27 19.29 5.08 5.73
C HIS A 27 18.33 3.88 5.72
N ALA A 28 17.06 4.10 5.32
CA ALA A 28 16.01 3.07 5.34
C ALA A 28 16.39 1.77 4.59
N ALA A 29 17.09 1.86 3.46
CA ALA A 29 17.57 0.68 2.74
C ALA A 29 18.56 -0.16 3.54
N LEU A 30 19.45 0.49 4.32
CA LEU A 30 20.40 -0.20 5.19
C LEU A 30 19.69 -0.81 6.40
N ALA A 31 18.70 -0.10 6.96
CA ALA A 31 17.87 -0.63 8.04
C ALA A 31 17.10 -1.89 7.60
N ILE A 32 16.54 -1.92 6.39
CA ILE A 32 15.91 -3.11 5.81
C ILE A 32 16.91 -4.27 5.76
N LEU A 33 18.11 -4.06 5.26
CA LEU A 33 19.15 -5.09 5.19
C LEU A 33 19.53 -5.60 6.59
N ARG A 34 19.86 -4.70 7.50
CA ARG A 34 20.23 -5.07 8.88
C ARG A 34 19.13 -5.88 9.55
N LEU A 35 17.89 -5.39 9.55
CA LEU A 35 16.75 -6.09 10.13
C LEU A 35 16.49 -7.45 9.46
N SER A 36 16.70 -7.56 8.15
CA SER A 36 16.55 -8.85 7.46
C SER A 36 17.57 -9.89 7.88
N HIS A 37 18.78 -9.48 8.31
CA HIS A 37 19.77 -10.38 8.88
C HIS A 37 19.45 -10.72 10.34
N GLU A 38 19.04 -9.74 11.13
CA GLU A 38 18.69 -9.92 12.55
C GLU A 38 17.47 -10.84 12.73
N HIS A 39 16.50 -10.77 11.79
CA HIS A 39 15.22 -11.51 11.82
C HIS A 39 15.03 -12.37 10.56
N ALA A 40 16.08 -13.08 10.14
CA ALA A 40 16.06 -13.87 8.92
C ALA A 40 14.94 -14.92 8.94
N GLY A 41 14.07 -14.90 7.91
CA GLY A 41 12.91 -15.79 7.78
C GLY A 41 11.72 -15.43 8.68
N GLU A 42 11.79 -14.36 9.47
CA GLU A 42 10.69 -13.91 10.33
C GLU A 42 10.08 -12.58 9.89
N LEU A 43 10.89 -11.73 9.24
CA LEU A 43 10.52 -10.37 8.89
C LEU A 43 9.42 -10.33 7.83
N MET A 44 8.33 -9.63 8.15
CA MET A 44 7.31 -9.23 7.19
C MET A 44 7.49 -7.76 6.85
N LEU A 45 7.55 -7.44 5.57
CA LEU A 45 7.56 -6.06 5.06
C LEU A 45 6.18 -5.68 4.54
N VAL A 46 5.67 -4.53 4.97
CA VAL A 46 4.46 -3.93 4.43
C VAL A 46 4.84 -2.59 3.79
N MET A 47 4.86 -2.60 2.46
CA MET A 47 5.30 -1.46 1.65
C MET A 47 4.07 -0.61 1.27
N LEU A 48 3.94 0.56 1.89
CA LEU A 48 2.77 1.44 1.77
C LEU A 48 3.07 2.72 0.97
N GLY A 49 4.22 2.77 0.30
CA GLY A 49 4.66 3.89 -0.51
C GLY A 49 5.54 3.43 -1.66
N PRO A 50 6.19 4.36 -2.40
CA PRO A 50 7.12 4.01 -3.47
C PRO A 50 8.20 3.03 -3.04
N LEU A 51 8.55 2.10 -3.91
CA LEU A 51 9.42 0.96 -3.60
C LEU A 51 10.93 1.28 -3.64
N THR A 52 11.30 2.55 -3.75
CA THR A 52 12.69 3.02 -3.91
C THR A 52 13.65 2.45 -2.86
N ASN A 53 13.28 2.52 -1.56
CA ASN A 53 14.15 2.02 -0.50
C ASN A 53 14.35 0.50 -0.55
N LEU A 54 13.30 -0.25 -0.90
CA LEU A 54 13.39 -1.70 -1.06
C LEU A 54 14.23 -2.08 -2.29
N ALA A 55 14.07 -1.36 -3.40
CA ALA A 55 14.89 -1.55 -4.60
C ALA A 55 16.37 -1.25 -4.33
N LEU A 56 16.69 -0.18 -3.59
CA LEU A 56 18.06 0.12 -3.17
C LEU A 56 18.63 -1.01 -2.30
N ALA A 57 17.87 -1.51 -1.33
CA ALA A 57 18.30 -2.64 -0.51
C ALA A 57 18.60 -3.89 -1.36
N LEU A 58 17.74 -4.21 -2.33
CA LEU A 58 17.94 -5.32 -3.28
C LEU A 58 19.18 -5.14 -4.17
N LYS A 59 19.49 -3.90 -4.57
CA LYS A 59 20.72 -3.63 -5.38
C LYS A 59 21.97 -3.73 -4.53
N LEU A 60 21.90 -3.42 -3.25
CA LEU A 60 23.03 -3.57 -2.32
C LEU A 60 23.23 -5.03 -1.92
N ASP A 61 22.15 -5.78 -1.74
CA ASP A 61 22.19 -7.21 -1.39
C ASP A 61 21.08 -7.99 -2.16
N PRO A 62 21.40 -8.61 -3.30
CA PRO A 62 20.45 -9.40 -4.06
C PRO A 62 19.93 -10.66 -3.36
N THR A 63 20.54 -11.08 -2.24
CA THR A 63 20.07 -12.22 -1.44
C THR A 63 18.97 -11.84 -0.42
N LEU A 64 18.61 -10.57 -0.33
CA LEU A 64 17.55 -10.07 0.55
C LEU A 64 16.24 -10.89 0.46
N PRO A 65 15.75 -11.30 -0.73
CA PRO A 65 14.50 -12.07 -0.83
C PRO A 65 14.50 -13.40 -0.07
N GLU A 66 15.67 -14.01 0.13
CA GLU A 66 15.83 -15.29 0.83
C GLU A 66 15.58 -15.17 2.35
N ARG A 67 15.67 -13.95 2.89
CA ARG A 67 15.52 -13.65 4.32
C ARG A 67 14.17 -13.07 4.70
N ILE A 68 13.38 -12.65 3.72
CA ILE A 68 12.07 -12.04 3.99
C ILE A 68 10.98 -13.11 3.98
N LYS A 69 10.25 -13.21 5.10
CA LYS A 69 9.15 -14.17 5.25
C LYS A 69 7.97 -13.84 4.34
N ARG A 70 7.61 -12.55 4.24
CA ARG A 70 6.44 -12.09 3.49
C ARG A 70 6.60 -10.61 3.13
N ILE A 71 6.12 -10.25 1.95
CA ILE A 71 6.00 -8.85 1.54
C ILE A 71 4.56 -8.58 1.10
N VAL A 72 3.98 -7.52 1.65
CA VAL A 72 2.72 -6.95 1.18
C VAL A 72 3.02 -5.59 0.57
N VAL A 73 2.58 -5.37 -0.65
CA VAL A 73 2.74 -4.10 -1.38
C VAL A 73 1.36 -3.48 -1.56
N MET A 74 1.17 -2.26 -1.07
CA MET A 74 0.11 -1.39 -1.54
C MET A 74 0.62 -0.66 -2.77
N GLY A 75 0.06 -0.96 -3.94
CA GLY A 75 0.44 -0.33 -5.19
C GLY A 75 -0.04 -1.06 -6.43
N GLY A 76 -0.03 -0.33 -7.53
CA GLY A 76 -0.46 -0.83 -8.82
C GLY A 76 -1.95 -0.70 -9.08
N ALA A 77 -2.31 -0.93 -10.35
CA ALA A 77 -3.68 -0.96 -10.86
C ALA A 77 -3.75 -2.10 -11.88
N VAL A 78 -4.17 -3.27 -11.42
CA VAL A 78 -4.05 -4.54 -12.18
C VAL A 78 -5.00 -4.64 -13.38
N THR A 79 -6.02 -3.79 -13.44
CA THR A 79 -6.89 -3.62 -14.61
C THR A 79 -6.61 -2.32 -15.37
N CYS A 80 -5.48 -1.67 -15.09
CA CYS A 80 -5.05 -0.40 -15.69
C CYS A 80 -6.03 0.79 -15.48
N HIS A 81 -6.72 0.83 -14.34
CA HIS A 81 -7.49 1.98 -13.89
C HIS A 81 -6.71 2.74 -12.81
N GLY A 82 -5.77 3.56 -13.26
CA GLY A 82 -4.88 4.29 -12.36
C GLY A 82 -5.56 5.40 -11.55
N ASN A 83 -4.86 5.91 -10.54
CA ASN A 83 -5.32 7.01 -9.69
C ASN A 83 -4.49 8.29 -9.86
N ILE A 84 -3.31 8.21 -10.47
CA ILE A 84 -2.43 9.36 -10.76
C ILE A 84 -2.23 9.60 -12.26
N THR A 85 -2.21 8.54 -13.05
CA THR A 85 -2.33 8.59 -14.50
C THR A 85 -3.48 7.68 -14.92
N PRO A 86 -3.95 7.71 -16.18
CA PRO A 86 -5.01 6.81 -16.62
C PRO A 86 -4.73 5.32 -16.38
N ALA A 87 -3.46 4.91 -16.39
CA ALA A 87 -3.07 3.51 -16.33
C ALA A 87 -2.25 3.13 -15.08
N ALA A 88 -1.78 4.11 -14.30
CA ALA A 88 -0.85 3.84 -13.21
C ALA A 88 -1.36 4.35 -11.85
N GLU A 89 -1.09 3.56 -10.83
CA GLU A 89 -1.27 3.91 -9.43
C GLU A 89 -0.05 4.72 -8.92
N PHE A 90 -0.27 5.61 -7.94
CA PHE A 90 0.69 6.60 -7.48
C PHE A 90 2.01 5.99 -7.01
N ASN A 91 2.00 4.98 -6.14
CA ASN A 91 3.21 4.41 -5.57
C ASN A 91 4.12 3.80 -6.64
N ILE A 92 3.53 3.13 -7.63
CA ILE A 92 4.27 2.54 -8.75
C ILE A 92 4.69 3.62 -9.75
N ALA A 93 3.81 4.57 -10.07
CA ALA A 93 4.11 5.66 -11.00
C ALA A 93 5.19 6.62 -10.48
N PHE A 94 5.36 6.71 -9.16
CA PHE A 94 6.36 7.59 -8.55
C PHE A 94 7.80 7.12 -8.81
N ASP A 95 8.05 5.80 -8.78
CA ASP A 95 9.34 5.19 -9.10
C ASP A 95 9.12 3.82 -9.80
N PRO A 96 8.77 3.83 -11.10
CA PRO A 96 8.50 2.59 -11.82
C PRO A 96 9.72 1.68 -11.95
N GLU A 97 10.93 2.24 -12.01
CA GLU A 97 12.18 1.48 -12.05
C GLU A 97 12.40 0.71 -10.76
N ALA A 98 12.17 1.34 -9.61
CA ALA A 98 12.24 0.65 -8.32
C ALA A 98 11.17 -0.44 -8.22
N ALA A 99 9.96 -0.16 -8.65
CA ALA A 99 8.90 -1.15 -8.70
C ALA A 99 9.29 -2.35 -9.59
N HIS A 100 9.79 -2.10 -10.79
CA HIS A 100 10.28 -3.15 -11.68
C HIS A 100 11.37 -4.01 -11.02
N VAL A 101 12.34 -3.39 -10.35
CA VAL A 101 13.39 -4.13 -9.61
C VAL A 101 12.77 -5.03 -8.55
N VAL A 102 11.82 -4.56 -7.78
CA VAL A 102 11.16 -5.34 -6.72
C VAL A 102 10.35 -6.49 -7.31
N PHE A 103 9.47 -6.21 -8.29
CA PHE A 103 8.61 -7.22 -8.90
C PHE A 103 9.38 -8.31 -9.64
N THR A 104 10.58 -8.02 -10.12
CA THR A 104 11.45 -9.02 -10.79
C THR A 104 12.37 -9.77 -9.84
N SER A 105 12.57 -9.28 -8.60
CA SER A 105 13.50 -9.88 -7.63
C SER A 105 12.82 -10.86 -6.68
N PHE A 106 11.55 -10.62 -6.34
CA PHE A 106 10.79 -11.50 -5.47
C PHE A 106 9.93 -12.47 -6.27
N LYS A 107 9.74 -13.68 -5.73
CA LYS A 107 8.94 -14.74 -6.37
C LYS A 107 7.45 -14.72 -5.96
N HIS A 108 7.16 -14.13 -4.81
CA HIS A 108 5.81 -14.08 -4.23
C HIS A 108 5.61 -12.77 -3.49
N LEU A 109 5.05 -11.79 -4.17
CA LEU A 109 4.63 -10.52 -3.59
C LEU A 109 3.11 -10.55 -3.39
N LEU A 110 2.63 -10.18 -2.21
CA LEU A 110 1.21 -9.94 -1.98
C LEU A 110 0.91 -8.49 -2.41
N VAL A 111 0.02 -8.31 -3.37
CA VAL A 111 -0.28 -7.00 -3.95
C VAL A 111 -1.73 -6.63 -3.64
N SER A 112 -1.90 -5.57 -2.83
CA SER A 112 -3.17 -4.87 -2.61
C SER A 112 -3.16 -3.62 -3.49
N ASP A 113 -3.82 -3.70 -4.61
CA ASP A 113 -3.81 -2.68 -5.65
C ASP A 113 -4.87 -1.59 -5.46
N TRP A 114 -4.96 -0.68 -6.43
CA TRP A 114 -5.95 0.39 -6.39
C TRP A 114 -7.39 -0.14 -6.55
N GLU A 115 -7.60 -1.17 -7.35
CA GLU A 115 -8.92 -1.79 -7.52
C GLU A 115 -9.39 -2.46 -6.22
N ALA A 116 -8.52 -3.13 -5.49
CA ALA A 116 -8.82 -3.65 -4.16
C ALA A 116 -9.19 -2.51 -3.18
N THR A 117 -8.45 -1.39 -3.24
CA THR A 117 -8.76 -0.19 -2.45
C THR A 117 -10.16 0.35 -2.74
N VAL A 118 -10.52 0.47 -4.02
CA VAL A 118 -11.83 0.98 -4.44
C VAL A 118 -12.95 0.01 -4.04
N ALA A 119 -12.72 -1.30 -4.19
CA ALA A 119 -13.67 -2.33 -3.80
C ALA A 119 -13.96 -2.31 -2.28
N HIS A 120 -12.96 -1.96 -1.46
CA HIS A 120 -13.04 -1.97 0.00
C HIS A 120 -13.08 -0.56 0.63
N GLY A 121 -13.58 0.44 -0.10
CA GLY A 121 -13.84 1.76 0.47
C GLY A 121 -14.77 1.69 1.69
N LEU A 122 -14.43 2.43 2.75
CA LEU A 122 -15.24 2.50 3.96
C LEU A 122 -16.47 3.39 3.71
N PRO A 123 -17.67 3.03 4.19
CA PRO A 123 -18.82 3.94 4.21
C PRO A 123 -18.46 5.19 5.01
N LEU A 124 -18.46 6.37 4.38
CA LEU A 124 -17.93 7.59 5.00
C LEU A 124 -18.66 7.92 6.30
N GLN A 125 -20.00 7.83 6.31
CA GLN A 125 -20.81 8.10 7.49
C GLN A 125 -20.50 7.19 8.69
N ASP A 126 -20.14 5.93 8.45
CA ASP A 126 -19.79 5.00 9.50
C ASP A 126 -18.35 5.24 9.98
N ALA A 127 -17.43 5.50 9.06
CA ALA A 127 -16.05 5.87 9.39
C ALA A 127 -16.01 7.14 10.26
N GLU A 128 -16.85 8.14 9.97
CA GLU A 128 -16.97 9.36 10.78
C GLU A 128 -17.43 9.09 12.20
N LYS A 129 -18.37 8.15 12.39
CA LYS A 129 -18.78 7.72 13.74
C LYS A 129 -17.64 7.04 14.50
N TRP A 130 -16.86 6.18 13.81
CA TRP A 130 -15.71 5.49 14.43
C TRP A 130 -14.60 6.47 14.84
N LEU A 131 -14.40 7.54 14.07
CA LEU A 131 -13.45 8.60 14.39
C LEU A 131 -13.84 9.45 15.62
N GLN A 132 -15.09 9.34 16.13
CA GLN A 132 -15.52 9.97 17.35
C GLN A 132 -15.23 9.13 18.61
N ALA A 133 -14.59 7.97 18.47
CA ALA A 133 -14.21 7.14 19.61
C ALA A 133 -13.29 7.91 20.58
N ASP A 134 -13.45 7.67 21.87
CA ASP A 134 -12.62 8.30 22.92
C ASP A 134 -11.26 7.62 23.03
N SER A 135 -10.43 7.78 22.00
CA SER A 135 -9.07 7.27 21.95
C SER A 135 -8.11 8.29 21.31
N ASP A 136 -6.84 8.26 21.72
CA ASP A 136 -5.81 9.10 21.10
C ASP A 136 -5.63 8.80 19.62
N ARG A 137 -5.77 7.53 19.23
CA ARG A 137 -5.66 7.08 17.83
C ARG A 137 -6.79 7.64 16.98
N ALA A 138 -8.05 7.58 17.47
CA ALA A 138 -9.18 8.14 16.74
C ALA A 138 -9.04 9.67 16.60
N ARG A 139 -8.69 10.38 17.67
CA ARG A 139 -8.44 11.82 17.65
C ARG A 139 -7.36 12.21 16.66
N PHE A 140 -6.23 11.51 16.68
CA PHE A 140 -5.13 11.78 15.74
C PHE A 140 -5.55 11.49 14.29
N TYR A 141 -6.17 10.33 14.05
CA TYR A 141 -6.56 9.93 12.70
C TYR A 141 -7.69 10.78 12.14
N GLU A 142 -8.64 11.20 12.99
CA GLU A 142 -9.67 12.19 12.62
C GLU A 142 -9.02 13.47 12.10
N LEU A 143 -8.04 13.99 12.82
CA LEU A 143 -7.36 15.23 12.48
C LEU A 143 -6.64 15.15 11.12
N ILE A 144 -5.78 14.15 10.93
CA ILE A 144 -4.95 14.04 9.71
C ILE A 144 -5.72 13.61 8.47
N SER A 145 -6.90 12.97 8.65
CA SER A 145 -7.72 12.46 7.54
C SER A 145 -8.79 13.43 7.03
N ARG A 146 -8.97 14.60 7.64
CA ARG A 146 -10.02 15.56 7.25
C ARG A 146 -9.98 15.91 5.78
N LYS A 147 -8.77 16.19 5.26
CA LYS A 147 -8.58 16.55 3.85
C LYS A 147 -8.97 15.41 2.91
N THR A 148 -8.52 14.20 3.18
CA THR A 148 -8.83 13.03 2.33
C THR A 148 -10.30 12.63 2.40
N ARG A 149 -10.96 12.81 3.55
CA ARG A 149 -12.41 12.58 3.69
C ARG A 149 -13.23 13.60 2.93
N GLY A 150 -12.87 14.89 2.98
CA GLY A 150 -13.52 15.94 2.19
C GLY A 150 -13.47 15.66 0.69
N LEU A 151 -12.35 15.18 0.16
CA LEU A 151 -12.24 14.76 -1.25
C LEU A 151 -13.16 13.56 -1.57
N SER A 152 -13.54 12.78 -0.58
CA SER A 152 -14.41 11.62 -0.75
C SER A 152 -15.90 11.98 -0.77
N GLU A 153 -16.31 13.05 -0.10
CA GLU A 153 -17.67 13.57 -0.16
C GLU A 153 -18.02 14.07 -1.58
N ASP A 154 -17.10 14.80 -2.20
CA ASP A 154 -17.34 15.47 -3.48
C ASP A 154 -17.29 14.53 -4.69
N SER A 155 -16.52 13.44 -4.63
CA SER A 155 -16.17 12.70 -5.85
C SER A 155 -16.37 11.17 -5.81
N LYS A 156 -16.69 10.58 -4.65
CA LYS A 156 -16.53 9.12 -4.48
C LYS A 156 -17.77 8.39 -3.91
N GLY A 157 -18.96 8.95 -4.12
CA GLY A 157 -20.20 8.27 -3.76
C GLY A 157 -20.32 7.92 -2.27
N GLY A 158 -19.79 8.76 -1.37
CA GLY A 158 -19.86 8.56 0.07
C GLY A 158 -18.98 7.41 0.61
N ARG A 159 -17.90 7.07 -0.13
CA ARG A 159 -16.90 6.09 0.31
C ARG A 159 -15.54 6.73 0.52
N TRP A 160 -14.91 6.41 1.62
CA TRP A 160 -13.55 6.82 1.93
C TRP A 160 -12.57 5.68 1.60
N TYR A 161 -11.61 5.94 0.70
CA TYR A 161 -10.63 4.98 0.26
C TYR A 161 -9.37 5.06 1.12
N THR A 162 -9.10 3.99 1.87
CA THR A 162 -7.98 3.88 2.80
C THR A 162 -7.07 2.75 2.33
N ALA A 163 -6.31 3.00 1.25
CA ALA A 163 -5.50 2.01 0.55
C ALA A 163 -4.56 1.23 1.48
N ASP A 164 -3.81 1.96 2.31
CA ASP A 164 -2.84 1.38 3.24
C ASP A 164 -3.50 0.52 4.30
N ALA A 165 -4.72 0.89 4.73
CA ALA A 165 -5.46 0.12 5.71
C ALA A 165 -5.93 -1.23 5.14
N VAL A 166 -6.28 -1.31 3.86
CA VAL A 166 -6.63 -2.58 3.18
C VAL A 166 -5.40 -3.50 3.13
N ALA A 167 -4.25 -2.98 2.72
CA ALA A 167 -3.00 -3.73 2.68
C ALA A 167 -2.58 -4.23 4.08
N MET A 168 -2.70 -3.37 5.11
CA MET A 168 -2.42 -3.75 6.50
C MET A 168 -3.41 -4.78 7.03
N ALA A 169 -4.71 -4.67 6.69
CA ALA A 169 -5.70 -5.67 7.07
C ALA A 169 -5.33 -7.05 6.51
N TRP A 170 -4.93 -7.12 5.24
CA TRP A 170 -4.48 -8.38 4.63
C TRP A 170 -3.19 -8.90 5.27
N ALA A 171 -2.25 -8.03 5.61
CA ALA A 171 -1.01 -8.41 6.28
C ALA A 171 -1.28 -9.03 7.67
N LEU A 172 -2.16 -8.41 8.46
CA LEU A 172 -2.46 -8.78 9.84
C LEU A 172 -3.48 -9.93 9.96
N ASN A 173 -4.41 -10.01 9.03
CA ASN A 173 -5.48 -11.02 9.03
C ASN A 173 -5.65 -11.63 7.62
N PRO A 174 -4.74 -12.51 7.20
CA PRO A 174 -4.79 -13.14 5.88
C PRO A 174 -6.02 -14.04 5.69
N GLU A 175 -6.66 -14.48 6.77
CA GLU A 175 -7.90 -15.29 6.71
C GLU A 175 -9.11 -14.51 6.20
N GLY A 176 -9.01 -13.17 6.15
CA GLY A 176 -10.04 -12.31 5.55
C GLY A 176 -10.01 -12.28 4.01
N GLN A 177 -8.98 -12.83 3.36
CA GLN A 177 -8.95 -12.91 1.91
C GLN A 177 -10.02 -13.87 1.39
N LEU A 178 -10.89 -13.39 0.51
CA LEU A 178 -11.95 -14.18 -0.12
C LEU A 178 -11.54 -14.68 -1.50
N ARG A 179 -10.76 -13.88 -2.22
CA ARG A 179 -10.22 -14.25 -3.53
C ARG A 179 -8.84 -13.64 -3.74
N VAL A 180 -7.91 -14.50 -4.10
CA VAL A 180 -6.53 -14.14 -4.48
C VAL A 180 -6.23 -14.82 -5.81
N GLU A 181 -5.53 -14.12 -6.70
CA GLU A 181 -5.10 -14.69 -7.98
C GLU A 181 -3.58 -14.53 -8.15
N SER A 182 -2.89 -15.66 -8.31
CA SER A 182 -1.46 -15.67 -8.62
C SER A 182 -1.25 -15.45 -10.11
N ARG A 183 -0.47 -14.42 -10.47
CA ARG A 183 -0.19 -14.06 -11.88
C ARG A 183 1.23 -13.54 -12.06
N PRO A 184 1.77 -13.64 -13.29
CA PRO A 184 2.91 -12.84 -13.69
C PRO A 184 2.51 -11.37 -13.77
N LEU A 185 3.25 -10.50 -13.08
CA LEU A 185 3.05 -9.07 -13.10
C LEU A 185 4.36 -8.37 -13.46
N ASN A 186 4.31 -7.42 -14.39
CA ASN A 186 5.41 -6.58 -14.79
C ASN A 186 5.04 -5.09 -14.68
N VAL A 187 6.05 -4.23 -14.64
CA VAL A 187 5.86 -2.77 -14.63
C VAL A 187 6.30 -2.20 -15.98
N GLU A 188 5.43 -1.41 -16.59
CA GLU A 188 5.73 -0.72 -17.85
C GLU A 188 6.64 0.49 -17.61
N LEU A 189 7.82 0.51 -18.25
CA LEU A 189 8.82 1.56 -18.03
C LEU A 189 8.88 2.62 -19.15
N ASN A 190 8.42 2.31 -20.36
CA ASN A 190 8.72 3.12 -21.56
C ASN A 190 7.49 3.75 -22.23
N GLY A 191 6.29 3.28 -21.96
CA GLY A 191 5.09 3.72 -22.66
C GLY A 191 4.70 5.17 -22.31
N THR A 192 4.36 5.98 -23.32
CA THR A 192 3.98 7.39 -23.13
C THR A 192 2.75 7.55 -22.21
N PHE A 193 1.77 6.66 -22.31
CA PHE A 193 0.53 6.70 -21.53
C PHE A 193 0.45 5.58 -20.47
N SER A 194 1.34 4.59 -20.55
CA SER A 194 1.32 3.40 -19.70
C SER A 194 2.52 3.28 -18.76
N ARG A 195 3.47 4.21 -18.81
CA ARG A 195 4.60 4.21 -17.87
C ARG A 195 4.11 4.16 -16.42
N GLY A 196 4.63 3.21 -15.64
CA GLY A 196 4.21 2.94 -14.27
C GLY A 196 2.97 2.06 -14.16
N ALA A 197 2.35 1.63 -15.27
CA ALA A 197 1.26 0.66 -15.23
C ALA A 197 1.79 -0.72 -14.79
N THR A 198 0.99 -1.41 -13.98
CA THR A 198 1.21 -2.80 -13.61
C THR A 198 0.51 -3.70 -14.63
N ILE A 199 1.30 -4.40 -15.44
CA ILE A 199 0.82 -5.26 -16.52
C ILE A 199 0.72 -6.69 -16.02
N VAL A 200 -0.50 -7.16 -15.82
CA VAL A 200 -0.78 -8.54 -15.38
C VAL A 200 -0.99 -9.43 -16.60
N ASP A 201 -0.25 -10.52 -16.68
CA ASP A 201 -0.47 -11.54 -17.71
C ASP A 201 -1.59 -12.50 -17.30
N TRP A 202 -2.84 -12.01 -17.44
CA TRP A 202 -4.04 -12.77 -17.07
C TRP A 202 -4.15 -14.12 -17.78
N ASN A 203 -3.69 -14.19 -19.00
CA ASN A 203 -3.82 -15.37 -19.87
C ASN A 203 -2.52 -16.19 -19.97
N ARG A 204 -1.46 -15.85 -19.19
CA ARG A 204 -0.16 -16.53 -19.19
C ARG A 204 0.49 -16.61 -20.57
N GLN A 205 0.34 -15.54 -21.36
CA GLN A 205 0.84 -15.46 -22.76
C GLN A 205 2.35 -15.30 -22.83
N THR A 206 2.97 -14.72 -21.80
CA THR A 206 4.43 -14.49 -21.75
C THR A 206 5.21 -15.74 -21.38
N GLY A 207 4.56 -16.76 -20.80
CA GLY A 207 5.22 -17.95 -20.25
C GLY A 207 6.05 -17.67 -18.99
N GLN A 208 6.00 -16.47 -18.43
CA GLN A 208 6.68 -16.15 -17.19
C GLN A 208 6.01 -16.84 -16.00
N PRO A 209 6.77 -17.21 -14.95
CA PRO A 209 6.19 -17.74 -13.73
C PRO A 209 5.40 -16.65 -12.97
N ASP A 210 4.43 -17.07 -12.17
CA ASP A 210 3.73 -16.20 -11.25
C ASP A 210 4.74 -15.60 -10.24
N ASN A 211 4.68 -14.29 -10.06
CA ASN A 211 5.51 -13.57 -9.09
C ASN A 211 4.69 -12.76 -8.09
N CYS A 212 3.37 -12.66 -8.29
CA CYS A 212 2.47 -11.89 -7.44
C CYS A 212 1.20 -12.68 -7.14
N ASP A 213 0.74 -12.50 -5.91
CA ASP A 213 -0.59 -12.85 -5.45
C ASP A 213 -1.41 -11.56 -5.33
N LEU A 214 -2.44 -11.42 -6.18
CA LEU A 214 -3.27 -10.23 -6.28
C LEU A 214 -4.49 -10.36 -5.39
N LEU A 215 -4.74 -9.37 -4.52
CA LEU A 215 -5.93 -9.33 -3.68
C LEU A 215 -7.16 -8.93 -4.51
N MET A 216 -7.97 -9.89 -4.90
CA MET A 216 -9.16 -9.65 -5.71
C MET A 216 -10.43 -9.40 -4.88
N ALA A 217 -10.49 -9.95 -3.67
CA ALA A 217 -11.58 -9.68 -2.72
C ALA A 217 -11.15 -9.99 -1.29
N TYR A 218 -11.55 -9.13 -0.37
CA TYR A 218 -11.36 -9.27 1.07
C TYR A 218 -12.71 -9.18 1.79
N ASP A 219 -12.84 -9.78 2.97
CA ASP A 219 -14.04 -9.70 3.79
C ASP A 219 -14.23 -8.27 4.32
N GLN A 220 -15.25 -7.56 3.80
CA GLN A 220 -15.52 -6.17 4.16
C GLN A 220 -15.84 -6.01 5.65
N GLN A 221 -16.58 -6.94 6.25
CA GLN A 221 -16.93 -6.85 7.67
C GLN A 221 -15.71 -7.02 8.57
N ARG A 222 -14.81 -7.92 8.21
CA ARG A 222 -13.51 -8.08 8.89
C ARG A 222 -12.64 -6.85 8.74
N PHE A 223 -12.56 -6.28 7.54
CA PHE A 223 -11.82 -5.04 7.32
C PHE A 223 -12.34 -3.90 8.20
N GLU A 224 -13.64 -3.66 8.21
CA GLU A 224 -14.28 -2.65 9.04
C GLU A 224 -14.05 -2.90 10.54
N ALA A 225 -14.13 -4.16 10.99
CA ALA A 225 -13.85 -4.53 12.38
C ALA A 225 -12.39 -4.20 12.77
N LEU A 226 -11.42 -4.51 11.91
CA LEU A 226 -10.00 -4.15 12.13
C LEU A 226 -9.80 -2.64 12.23
N VAL A 227 -10.46 -1.87 11.37
CA VAL A 227 -10.39 -0.40 11.42
C VAL A 227 -10.99 0.13 12.72
N ARG A 228 -12.17 -0.34 13.14
CA ARG A 228 -12.79 0.03 14.42
C ARG A 228 -11.89 -0.30 15.60
N GLN A 229 -11.37 -1.52 15.65
CA GLN A 229 -10.42 -1.93 16.69
C GLN A 229 -9.17 -1.04 16.72
N ALA A 230 -8.62 -0.71 15.56
CA ALA A 230 -7.48 0.20 15.47
C ALA A 230 -7.78 1.59 16.01
N LEU A 231 -9.00 2.08 15.83
CA LEU A 231 -9.46 3.36 16.33
C LEU A 231 -9.94 3.31 17.80
N GLY A 232 -10.15 2.12 18.37
CA GLY A 232 -10.78 1.96 19.69
C GLY A 232 -12.26 2.31 19.67
N ALA A 233 -12.95 1.99 18.60
CA ALA A 233 -14.38 2.31 18.34
C ALA A 233 -15.30 1.08 18.49
N ASP A 234 -14.86 0.06 19.23
CA ASP A 234 -15.64 -1.17 19.54
C ASP A 234 -16.58 -0.96 20.72
#